data_99a3b4add4608ceee6292a0c02a6d736
#
_entry.id   99a3b4add4608ceee6292a0c02a6d736
#
_cell.length_a   1.000
_cell.length_b   1.000
_cell.length_c   1.000
_cell.angle_alpha   90.00
_cell.angle_beta   90.00
_cell.angle_gamma   90.00
#
_symmetry.space_group_name_H-M   'P 1'
#
loop_
_entity.id
_entity.type
_entity.pdbx_description
1 polymer ?
#
loop_
_entity_poly.entity_id
_entity_poly.type
_entity_poly.pdbx_seq_one_letter_code
_entity_poly.pdbx_strand_id
1 'polypeptide(L)'
;YLTRVGADTFGHALLDLWKREGVDTSAVERDPNAPTGIYFVTHGAAGHEFSYLRAGSAASRMTPSWLVEPSLPARVIQSAAILHLSAISLAISLHACDAAFAAMALARKSGTRVSFDSNLRLKLWPLARAQACIAHAVTLSDIFLPSLEDMVTLTGLSDPDRIVDWGHAHGAATVVLKLGAEGALVSDGAKRVRVAGKTVKLVDATGAGD
;
A
#
# COMPACT_ATOMS: atom_id res chain seq x y z
N TYR A 1 -9.06 3.63 9.90
CA TYR A 1 -7.98 2.78 9.43
C TYR A 1 -8.40 1.32 9.52
N LEU A 2 -8.03 0.50 8.51
CA LEU A 2 -8.38 -0.92 8.44
C LEU A 2 -7.12 -1.77 8.58
N THR A 3 -6.94 -2.43 9.72
CA THR A 3 -5.80 -3.32 9.99
C THR A 3 -6.05 -4.18 11.23
N ARG A 4 -5.11 -5.06 11.53
CA ARG A 4 -5.04 -5.81 12.79
C ARG A 4 -3.71 -5.52 13.49
N VAL A 5 -3.76 -5.34 14.80
CA VAL A 5 -2.59 -5.20 15.69
C VAL A 5 -2.63 -6.24 16.78
N GLY A 6 -1.50 -6.56 17.36
CA GLY A 6 -1.46 -7.43 18.54
C GLY A 6 -2.07 -6.77 19.78
N ALA A 7 -2.52 -7.59 20.73
CA ALA A 7 -2.89 -7.11 22.06
C ALA A 7 -1.63 -6.93 22.94
N ASP A 8 -0.60 -6.29 22.39
CA ASP A 8 0.72 -6.07 22.98
C ASP A 8 1.03 -4.58 23.13
N THR A 9 2.17 -4.25 23.72
CA THR A 9 2.62 -2.87 23.94
C THR A 9 2.74 -2.07 22.64
N PHE A 10 3.18 -2.69 21.55
CA PHE A 10 3.32 -2.02 20.25
C PHE A 10 1.95 -1.71 19.65
N GLY A 11 1.00 -2.64 19.74
CA GLY A 11 -0.38 -2.43 19.29
C GLY A 11 -1.06 -1.30 20.08
N HIS A 12 -0.86 -1.24 21.40
CA HIS A 12 -1.36 -0.13 22.23
C HIS A 12 -0.74 1.20 21.80
N ALA A 13 0.59 1.25 21.64
CA ALA A 13 1.28 2.48 21.23
C ALA A 13 0.82 3.01 19.88
N LEU A 14 0.56 2.10 18.91
CA LEU A 14 0.01 2.47 17.59
C LEU A 14 -1.41 3.04 17.70
N LEU A 15 -2.29 2.39 18.47
CA LEU A 15 -3.65 2.87 18.69
C LEU A 15 -3.68 4.25 19.36
N ASP A 16 -2.80 4.48 20.35
CA ASP A 16 -2.67 5.78 21.02
C ASP A 16 -2.12 6.85 20.08
N LEU A 17 -1.16 6.50 19.23
CA LEU A 17 -0.64 7.41 18.20
C LEU A 17 -1.76 7.80 17.24
N TRP A 18 -2.44 6.83 16.61
CA TRP A 18 -3.51 7.08 15.65
C TRP A 18 -4.64 7.92 16.26
N LYS A 19 -5.02 7.66 17.51
CA LYS A 19 -6.00 8.47 18.22
C LYS A 19 -5.56 9.92 18.37
N ARG A 20 -4.28 10.17 18.73
CA ARG A 20 -3.73 11.53 18.84
C ARG A 20 -3.72 12.26 17.49
N GLU A 21 -3.45 11.53 16.42
CA GLU A 21 -3.42 12.06 15.04
C GLU A 21 -4.84 12.15 14.42
N GLY A 22 -5.91 11.87 15.18
CA GLY A 22 -7.29 11.95 14.70
C GLY A 22 -7.69 10.85 13.71
N VAL A 23 -6.93 9.75 13.65
CA VAL A 23 -7.26 8.61 12.79
C VAL A 23 -8.34 7.77 13.45
N ASP A 24 -9.44 7.49 12.72
CA ASP A 24 -10.47 6.56 13.18
C ASP A 24 -9.93 5.13 13.25
N THR A 25 -9.90 4.58 14.44
CA THR A 25 -9.43 3.21 14.74
C THR A 25 -10.54 2.24 15.06
N SER A 26 -11.81 2.62 14.88
CA SER A 26 -12.98 1.80 15.23
C SER A 26 -12.96 0.44 14.54
N ALA A 27 -12.40 0.35 13.33
CA ALA A 27 -12.26 -0.87 12.54
C ALA A 27 -10.85 -1.51 12.63
N VAL A 28 -10.02 -1.08 13.59
CA VAL A 28 -8.75 -1.76 13.90
C VAL A 28 -9.03 -2.90 14.87
N GLU A 29 -8.74 -4.12 14.44
CA GLU A 29 -8.93 -5.32 15.26
C GLU A 29 -7.69 -5.60 16.12
N ARG A 30 -7.89 -6.01 17.36
CA ARG A 30 -6.83 -6.45 18.28
C ARG A 30 -6.81 -7.96 18.36
N ASP A 31 -5.69 -8.58 17.95
CA ASP A 31 -5.50 -10.03 18.02
C ASP A 31 -4.73 -10.40 19.30
N PRO A 32 -5.34 -11.13 20.25
CA PRO A 32 -4.66 -11.55 21.47
C PRO A 32 -3.66 -12.69 21.23
N ASN A 33 -3.70 -13.33 20.06
CA ASN A 33 -2.93 -14.53 19.73
C ASN A 33 -1.84 -14.27 18.68
N ALA A 34 -1.62 -13.01 18.31
CA ALA A 34 -0.58 -12.65 17.34
C ALA A 34 0.08 -11.32 17.72
N PRO A 35 1.40 -11.17 17.51
CA PRO A 35 2.10 -9.93 17.80
C PRO A 35 1.76 -8.85 16.79
N THR A 36 1.95 -7.60 17.19
CA THR A 36 2.01 -6.48 16.25
C THR A 36 3.23 -6.64 15.35
N GLY A 37 3.04 -6.48 14.04
CA GLY A 37 4.16 -6.48 13.08
C GLY A 37 5.02 -5.24 13.26
N ILE A 38 6.32 -5.43 13.42
CA ILE A 38 7.30 -4.34 13.58
C ILE A 38 8.44 -4.50 12.58
N TYR A 39 9.13 -3.42 12.32
CA TYR A 39 10.42 -3.45 11.64
C TYR A 39 11.39 -2.45 12.29
N PHE A 40 12.67 -2.73 12.15
CA PHE A 40 13.73 -1.84 12.61
C PHE A 40 14.39 -1.20 11.40
N VAL A 41 14.68 0.09 11.51
CA VAL A 41 15.52 0.82 10.56
C VAL A 41 16.83 1.11 11.26
N THR A 42 17.93 0.63 10.70
CA THR A 42 19.27 0.95 11.16
C THR A 42 19.96 1.84 10.12
N HIS A 43 20.70 2.83 10.62
CA HIS A 43 21.43 3.76 9.79
C HIS A 43 22.92 3.37 9.82
N GLY A 44 23.42 2.84 8.72
CA GLY A 44 24.81 2.43 8.56
C GLY A 44 25.54 3.26 7.51
N ALA A 45 26.85 3.03 7.36
CA ALA A 45 27.67 3.70 6.34
C ALA A 45 27.20 3.42 4.90
N ALA A 46 26.49 2.31 4.68
CA ALA A 46 25.92 1.90 3.39
C ALA A 46 24.48 2.38 3.17
N GLY A 47 23.91 3.20 4.07
CA GLY A 47 22.52 3.67 4.02
C GLY A 47 21.62 3.00 5.06
N HIS A 48 20.31 2.97 4.77
CA HIS A 48 19.30 2.41 5.65
C HIS A 48 19.16 0.91 5.45
N GLU A 49 19.15 0.16 6.55
CA GLU A 49 18.87 -1.27 6.54
C GLU A 49 17.57 -1.55 7.29
N PHE A 50 16.70 -2.37 6.67
CA PHE A 50 15.41 -2.76 7.22
C PHE A 50 15.43 -4.21 7.69
N SER A 51 15.12 -4.42 8.97
CA SER A 51 14.92 -5.74 9.57
C SER A 51 13.46 -5.94 9.94
N TYR A 52 12.79 -6.92 9.34
CA TYR A 52 11.36 -7.15 9.51
C TYR A 52 11.07 -8.25 10.54
N LEU A 53 10.24 -7.95 11.54
CA LEU A 53 9.65 -8.88 12.49
C LEU A 53 8.12 -8.86 12.34
N ARG A 54 7.61 -9.38 11.23
CA ARG A 54 6.18 -9.35 10.91
C ARG A 54 5.58 -10.70 10.49
N ALA A 55 6.39 -11.74 10.34
CA ALA A 55 5.87 -13.08 10.07
C ALA A 55 4.97 -13.52 11.22
N GLY A 56 3.75 -13.99 10.89
CA GLY A 56 2.75 -14.38 11.89
C GLY A 56 2.13 -13.24 12.68
N SER A 57 2.41 -11.97 12.33
CA SER A 57 1.80 -10.82 12.98
C SER A 57 0.29 -10.76 12.76
N ALA A 58 -0.42 -10.01 13.62
CA ALA A 58 -1.86 -9.82 13.53
C ALA A 58 -2.31 -9.38 12.12
N ALA A 59 -1.62 -8.39 11.52
CA ALA A 59 -1.91 -7.93 10.17
C ALA A 59 -1.71 -9.02 9.10
N SER A 60 -0.74 -9.92 9.28
CA SER A 60 -0.48 -11.01 8.33
C SER A 60 -1.55 -12.12 8.38
N ARG A 61 -2.42 -12.09 9.38
CA ARG A 61 -3.54 -13.05 9.57
C ARG A 61 -4.87 -12.54 9.06
N MET A 62 -4.92 -11.36 8.45
CA MET A 62 -6.16 -10.89 7.81
C MET A 62 -6.56 -11.86 6.70
N THR A 63 -7.84 -12.22 6.65
CA THR A 63 -8.42 -13.12 5.65
C THR A 63 -9.65 -12.47 5.02
N PRO A 64 -10.14 -12.94 3.84
CA PRO A 64 -11.37 -12.43 3.25
C PRO A 64 -12.59 -12.52 4.19
N SER A 65 -12.63 -13.49 5.10
CA SER A 65 -13.72 -13.63 6.08
C SER A 65 -13.86 -12.42 7.02
N TRP A 66 -12.79 -11.63 7.19
CA TRP A 66 -12.83 -10.38 7.96
C TRP A 66 -13.72 -9.31 7.30
N LEU A 67 -13.96 -9.43 5.99
CA LEU A 67 -14.75 -8.49 5.18
C LEU A 67 -16.16 -8.99 4.85
N VAL A 68 -16.59 -10.11 5.45
CA VAL A 68 -17.93 -10.66 5.22
C VAL A 68 -18.98 -9.79 5.92
N GLU A 69 -19.98 -9.36 5.17
CA GLU A 69 -21.10 -8.57 5.72
C GLU A 69 -21.87 -9.35 6.80
N PRO A 70 -22.32 -8.69 7.89
CA PRO A 70 -22.34 -7.25 8.13
C PRO A 70 -21.15 -6.74 8.98
N SER A 71 -19.93 -7.15 8.69
CA SER A 71 -18.76 -6.74 9.48
C SER A 71 -18.53 -5.23 9.43
N LEU A 72 -17.91 -4.67 10.48
CA LEU A 72 -17.57 -3.25 10.51
C LEU A 72 -16.54 -2.89 9.42
N PRO A 73 -15.46 -3.67 9.18
CA PRO A 73 -14.55 -3.42 8.06
C PRO A 73 -15.26 -3.33 6.70
N ALA A 74 -16.20 -4.23 6.42
CA ALA A 74 -16.97 -4.18 5.17
C ALA A 74 -17.77 -2.87 5.03
N ARG A 75 -18.49 -2.47 6.08
CA ARG A 75 -19.26 -1.21 6.07
C ARG A 75 -18.38 0.01 5.90
N VAL A 76 -17.19 0.04 6.53
CA VAL A 76 -16.23 1.15 6.37
C VAL A 76 -15.76 1.26 4.93
N ILE A 77 -15.43 0.14 4.28
CA ILE A 77 -15.07 0.14 2.85
C ILE A 77 -16.22 0.65 1.98
N GLN A 78 -17.43 0.14 2.21
CA GLN A 78 -18.62 0.49 1.41
C GLN A 78 -19.01 1.96 1.52
N SER A 79 -18.74 2.62 2.65
CA SER A 79 -19.07 4.03 2.89
C SER A 79 -17.92 5.00 2.59
N ALA A 80 -16.73 4.50 2.31
CA ALA A 80 -15.56 5.33 2.05
C ALA A 80 -15.62 5.98 0.66
N ALA A 81 -15.03 7.17 0.53
CA ALA A 81 -14.82 7.78 -0.78
C ALA A 81 -13.69 7.06 -1.55
N ILE A 82 -12.65 6.62 -0.85
CA ILE A 82 -11.48 5.95 -1.43
C ILE A 82 -11.02 4.87 -0.46
N LEU A 83 -10.75 3.66 -0.97
CA LEU A 83 -9.96 2.64 -0.33
C LEU A 83 -8.52 2.76 -0.83
N HIS A 84 -7.58 3.10 0.06
CA HIS A 84 -6.15 3.11 -0.27
C HIS A 84 -5.43 1.90 0.32
N LEU A 85 -4.59 1.26 -0.48
CA LEU A 85 -3.70 0.19 -0.06
C LEU A 85 -2.41 0.17 -0.91
N SER A 86 -1.38 -0.48 -0.38
CA SER A 86 -0.12 -0.67 -1.10
C SER A 86 0.21 -2.15 -1.31
N ALA A 87 1.15 -2.43 -2.21
CA ALA A 87 1.61 -3.79 -2.45
C ALA A 87 2.23 -4.47 -1.22
N ILE A 88 2.61 -3.71 -0.19
CA ILE A 88 3.02 -4.29 1.10
C ILE A 88 1.87 -5.11 1.69
N SER A 89 0.63 -4.64 1.61
CA SER A 89 -0.54 -5.38 2.08
C SER A 89 -0.72 -6.73 1.37
N LEU A 90 -0.34 -6.80 0.08
CA LEU A 90 -0.35 -8.04 -0.70
C LEU A 90 0.84 -8.97 -0.36
N ALA A 91 1.95 -8.38 0.08
CA ALA A 91 3.24 -9.08 0.25
C ALA A 91 3.40 -9.77 1.62
N ILE A 92 2.72 -9.29 2.66
CA ILE A 92 2.97 -9.71 4.05
C ILE A 92 2.54 -11.14 4.35
N SER A 93 1.57 -11.70 3.63
CA SER A 93 1.17 -13.12 3.67
C SER A 93 0.24 -13.48 2.51
N LEU A 94 -0.03 -14.79 2.31
CA LEU A 94 -1.05 -15.26 1.36
C LEU A 94 -2.45 -14.79 1.78
N HIS A 95 -2.77 -14.94 3.07
CA HIS A 95 -4.07 -14.54 3.62
C HIS A 95 -4.32 -13.04 3.48
N ALA A 96 -3.32 -12.21 3.79
CA ALA A 96 -3.44 -10.76 3.63
C ALA A 96 -3.56 -10.34 2.15
N CYS A 97 -2.90 -11.06 1.23
CA CYS A 97 -3.07 -10.88 -0.21
C CYS A 97 -4.54 -11.10 -0.62
N ASP A 98 -5.11 -12.24 -0.22
CA ASP A 98 -6.49 -12.59 -0.51
C ASP A 98 -7.47 -11.58 0.12
N ALA A 99 -7.21 -11.16 1.37
CA ALA A 99 -8.01 -10.13 2.04
C ALA A 99 -7.94 -8.77 1.32
N ALA A 100 -6.76 -8.37 0.85
CA ALA A 100 -6.60 -7.13 0.10
C ALA A 100 -7.37 -7.16 -1.23
N PHE A 101 -7.31 -8.26 -1.98
CA PHE A 101 -8.10 -8.41 -3.20
C PHE A 101 -9.61 -8.45 -2.92
N ALA A 102 -10.04 -9.11 -1.85
CA ALA A 102 -11.44 -9.08 -1.43
C ALA A 102 -11.90 -7.65 -1.06
N ALA A 103 -11.05 -6.86 -0.38
CA ALA A 103 -11.33 -5.47 -0.07
C ALA A 103 -11.47 -4.60 -1.34
N MET A 104 -10.57 -4.77 -2.31
CA MET A 104 -10.64 -4.07 -3.60
C MET A 104 -11.91 -4.44 -4.38
N ALA A 105 -12.27 -5.73 -4.41
CA ALA A 105 -13.50 -6.19 -5.06
C ALA A 105 -14.75 -5.63 -4.39
N LEU A 106 -14.78 -5.60 -3.05
CA LEU A 106 -15.88 -5.01 -2.27
C LEU A 106 -16.00 -3.50 -2.54
N ALA A 107 -14.89 -2.76 -2.53
CA ALA A 107 -14.85 -1.34 -2.81
C ALA A 107 -15.46 -1.04 -4.20
N ARG A 108 -15.00 -1.74 -5.22
CA ARG A 108 -15.52 -1.58 -6.59
C ARG A 108 -17.03 -1.89 -6.69
N LYS A 109 -17.47 -2.98 -6.06
CA LYS A 109 -18.90 -3.35 -6.01
C LYS A 109 -19.76 -2.26 -5.37
N SER A 110 -19.21 -1.53 -4.41
CA SER A 110 -19.91 -0.48 -3.65
C SER A 110 -19.75 0.94 -4.24
N GLY A 111 -18.98 1.10 -5.32
CA GLY A 111 -18.69 2.42 -5.91
C GLY A 111 -17.60 3.20 -5.16
N THR A 112 -16.93 2.59 -4.19
CA THR A 112 -15.75 3.16 -3.52
C THR A 112 -14.56 3.09 -4.46
N ARG A 113 -13.90 4.21 -4.72
CA ARG A 113 -12.71 4.24 -5.58
C ARG A 113 -11.54 3.54 -4.90
N VAL A 114 -10.71 2.87 -5.69
CA VAL A 114 -9.51 2.19 -5.22
C VAL A 114 -8.26 2.97 -5.60
N SER A 115 -7.43 3.28 -4.61
CA SER A 115 -6.09 3.86 -4.78
C SER A 115 -5.04 2.81 -4.38
N PHE A 116 -4.08 2.56 -5.27
CA PHE A 116 -3.07 1.52 -5.06
C PHE A 116 -1.66 2.03 -5.30
N ASP A 117 -0.77 1.83 -4.32
CA ASP A 117 0.67 2.14 -4.40
C ASP A 117 1.49 0.88 -4.70
N SER A 118 2.36 0.94 -5.71
CA SER A 118 3.26 -0.18 -6.07
C SER A 118 4.17 -0.62 -4.94
N ASN A 119 4.69 0.30 -4.18
CA ASN A 119 5.50 0.16 -2.96
C ASN A 119 6.20 -1.21 -2.82
N LEU A 120 7.01 -1.56 -3.83
CA LEU A 120 7.64 -2.87 -4.00
C LEU A 120 8.66 -3.15 -2.90
N ARG A 121 8.58 -4.32 -2.27
CA ARG A 121 9.54 -4.78 -1.26
C ARG A 121 9.92 -6.24 -1.52
N LEU A 122 10.93 -6.48 -2.36
CA LEU A 122 11.38 -7.83 -2.73
C LEU A 122 11.88 -8.68 -1.56
N LYS A 123 12.16 -8.07 -0.41
CA LYS A 123 12.43 -8.82 0.84
C LYS A 123 11.19 -9.57 1.36
N LEU A 124 9.97 -9.24 0.92
CA LEU A 124 8.73 -9.86 1.38
C LEU A 124 8.22 -10.98 0.46
N TRP A 125 8.56 -10.93 -0.83
CA TRP A 125 8.06 -11.88 -1.82
C TRP A 125 8.95 -11.95 -3.08
N PRO A 126 8.91 -13.08 -3.83
CA PRO A 126 9.63 -13.21 -5.09
C PRO A 126 9.08 -12.23 -6.16
N LEU A 127 9.97 -11.76 -7.04
CA LEU A 127 9.63 -10.81 -8.11
C LEU A 127 8.47 -11.31 -8.99
N ALA A 128 8.50 -12.56 -9.43
CA ALA A 128 7.45 -13.12 -10.29
C ALA A 128 6.06 -13.04 -9.65
N ARG A 129 5.97 -13.28 -8.31
CA ARG A 129 4.71 -13.12 -7.59
C ARG A 129 4.33 -11.64 -7.46
N ALA A 130 5.29 -10.76 -7.16
CA ALA A 130 5.06 -9.33 -7.10
C ALA A 130 4.50 -8.80 -8.43
N GLN A 131 5.10 -9.18 -9.56
CA GLN A 131 4.64 -8.83 -10.90
C GLN A 131 3.18 -9.23 -11.14
N ALA A 132 2.83 -10.48 -10.87
CA ALA A 132 1.47 -10.98 -11.08
C ALA A 132 0.44 -10.28 -10.19
N CYS A 133 0.73 -10.15 -8.88
CA CYS A 133 -0.20 -9.55 -7.92
C CYS A 133 -0.35 -8.05 -8.14
N ILE A 134 0.74 -7.32 -8.40
CA ILE A 134 0.69 -5.87 -8.64
C ILE A 134 -0.03 -5.56 -9.95
N ALA A 135 0.28 -6.28 -11.04
CA ALA A 135 -0.44 -6.10 -12.30
C ALA A 135 -1.94 -6.33 -12.13
N HIS A 136 -2.34 -7.39 -11.41
CA HIS A 136 -3.76 -7.64 -11.12
C HIS A 136 -4.36 -6.54 -10.23
N ALA A 137 -3.66 -6.07 -9.18
CA ALA A 137 -4.15 -4.99 -8.33
C ALA A 137 -4.41 -3.70 -9.13
N VAL A 138 -3.55 -3.37 -10.11
CA VAL A 138 -3.75 -2.20 -10.97
C VAL A 138 -5.05 -2.32 -11.79
N THR A 139 -5.43 -3.52 -12.26
CA THR A 139 -6.71 -3.70 -12.98
C THR A 139 -7.94 -3.45 -12.10
N LEU A 140 -7.77 -3.47 -10.78
CA LEU A 140 -8.82 -3.19 -9.81
C LEU A 140 -8.77 -1.76 -9.27
N SER A 141 -7.83 -0.94 -9.74
CA SER A 141 -7.55 0.38 -9.17
C SER A 141 -8.02 1.50 -10.09
N ASP A 142 -8.62 2.54 -9.52
CA ASP A 142 -8.97 3.78 -10.21
C ASP A 142 -7.77 4.75 -10.23
N ILE A 143 -6.96 4.71 -9.16
CA ILE A 143 -5.78 5.57 -8.97
C ILE A 143 -4.58 4.65 -8.72
N PHE A 144 -3.56 4.76 -9.57
CA PHE A 144 -2.31 4.02 -9.43
C PHE A 144 -1.16 4.97 -9.10
N LEU A 145 -0.41 4.66 -8.03
CA LEU A 145 0.67 5.49 -7.47
C LEU A 145 2.02 4.75 -7.56
N PRO A 146 2.55 4.49 -8.77
CA PRO A 146 3.84 3.81 -8.91
C PRO A 146 5.02 4.72 -8.57
N SER A 147 6.16 4.13 -8.20
CA SER A 147 7.47 4.79 -8.28
C SER A 147 8.22 4.33 -9.53
N LEU A 148 9.08 5.20 -10.07
CA LEU A 148 9.93 4.86 -11.22
C LEU A 148 10.78 3.61 -10.94
N GLU A 149 11.41 3.55 -9.78
CA GLU A 149 12.28 2.44 -9.37
C GLU A 149 11.52 1.10 -9.30
N ASP A 150 10.32 1.11 -8.71
CA ASP A 150 9.48 -0.08 -8.65
C ASP A 150 9.10 -0.56 -10.05
N MET A 151 8.72 0.37 -10.95
CA MET A 151 8.27 0.02 -12.29
C MET A 151 9.41 -0.48 -13.18
N VAL A 152 10.61 0.08 -13.04
CA VAL A 152 11.82 -0.48 -13.70
C VAL A 152 12.01 -1.94 -13.28
N THR A 153 11.89 -2.22 -12.00
CA THR A 153 12.06 -3.58 -11.46
C THR A 153 10.94 -4.53 -11.89
N LEU A 154 9.68 -4.06 -11.88
CA LEU A 154 8.50 -4.87 -12.18
C LEU A 154 8.33 -5.14 -13.67
N THR A 155 8.66 -4.18 -14.53
CA THR A 155 8.30 -4.22 -15.96
C THR A 155 9.49 -4.10 -16.91
N GLY A 156 10.64 -3.64 -16.42
CA GLY A 156 11.80 -3.25 -17.25
C GLY A 156 11.63 -1.90 -17.96
N LEU A 157 10.49 -1.21 -17.77
CA LEU A 157 10.25 0.10 -18.37
C LEU A 157 10.95 1.19 -17.54
N SER A 158 11.76 2.03 -18.20
CA SER A 158 12.47 3.15 -17.57
C SER A 158 11.98 4.52 -18.06
N ASP A 159 11.24 4.57 -19.16
CA ASP A 159 10.64 5.79 -19.67
C ASP A 159 9.37 6.13 -18.89
N PRO A 160 9.28 7.32 -18.24
CA PRO A 160 8.13 7.72 -17.45
C PRO A 160 6.81 7.70 -18.22
N ASP A 161 6.80 8.13 -19.47
CA ASP A 161 5.58 8.17 -20.29
C ASP A 161 5.08 6.75 -20.59
N ARG A 162 5.99 5.81 -20.89
CA ARG A 162 5.63 4.40 -21.11
C ARG A 162 5.13 3.72 -19.84
N ILE A 163 5.65 4.10 -18.67
CA ILE A 163 5.14 3.60 -17.39
C ILE A 163 3.71 4.09 -17.13
N VAL A 164 3.44 5.36 -17.42
CA VAL A 164 2.09 5.93 -17.33
C VAL A 164 1.14 5.22 -18.30
N ASP A 165 1.56 4.98 -19.55
CA ASP A 165 0.79 4.20 -20.53
C ASP A 165 0.50 2.79 -20.04
N TRP A 166 1.47 2.13 -19.42
CA TRP A 166 1.29 0.82 -18.83
C TRP A 166 0.21 0.83 -17.75
N GLY A 167 0.21 1.84 -16.87
CA GLY A 167 -0.81 1.99 -15.82
C GLY A 167 -2.23 2.15 -16.41
N HIS A 168 -2.39 3.00 -17.42
CA HIS A 168 -3.67 3.18 -18.12
C HIS A 168 -4.10 1.93 -18.88
N ALA A 169 -3.18 1.25 -19.55
CA ALA A 169 -3.45 0.00 -20.25
C ALA A 169 -3.93 -1.13 -19.31
N HIS A 170 -3.54 -1.07 -18.03
CA HIS A 170 -4.01 -1.99 -16.99
C HIS A 170 -5.30 -1.52 -16.29
N GLY A 171 -5.89 -0.40 -16.70
CA GLY A 171 -7.21 0.03 -16.25
C GLY A 171 -7.25 1.19 -15.25
N ALA A 172 -6.11 1.68 -14.77
CA ALA A 172 -6.09 2.84 -13.89
C ALA A 172 -6.54 4.11 -14.63
N ALA A 173 -7.58 4.78 -14.13
CA ALA A 173 -8.07 6.04 -14.72
C ALA A 173 -7.09 7.20 -14.44
N THR A 174 -6.43 7.17 -13.29
CA THR A 174 -5.42 8.17 -12.90
C THR A 174 -4.12 7.45 -12.55
N VAL A 175 -3.00 7.93 -13.09
CA VAL A 175 -1.66 7.45 -12.76
C VAL A 175 -0.84 8.62 -12.20
N VAL A 176 -0.22 8.43 -11.04
CA VAL A 176 0.69 9.40 -10.43
C VAL A 176 2.04 8.71 -10.23
N LEU A 177 2.90 8.83 -11.24
CA LEU A 177 4.24 8.26 -11.20
C LEU A 177 5.18 9.13 -10.36
N LYS A 178 5.66 8.57 -9.26
CA LYS A 178 6.65 9.21 -8.36
C LYS A 178 8.04 9.13 -8.99
N LEU A 179 8.73 10.29 -9.11
CA LEU A 179 10.03 10.44 -9.76
C LEU A 179 11.13 10.86 -8.77
N GLY A 180 10.96 10.54 -7.50
CA GLY A 180 11.89 10.92 -6.43
C GLY A 180 12.06 12.43 -6.33
N ALA A 181 13.30 12.92 -6.36
CA ALA A 181 13.60 14.35 -6.25
C ALA A 181 13.06 15.19 -7.42
N GLU A 182 12.78 14.58 -8.57
CA GLU A 182 12.20 15.27 -9.74
C GLU A 182 10.68 15.55 -9.56
N GLY A 183 10.06 14.98 -8.53
CA GLY A 183 8.64 15.17 -8.23
C GLY A 183 7.76 14.06 -8.79
N ALA A 184 6.77 14.37 -9.61
CA ALA A 184 5.82 13.40 -10.12
C ALA A 184 5.34 13.71 -11.54
N LEU A 185 4.95 12.67 -12.28
CA LEU A 185 4.19 12.76 -13.53
C LEU A 185 2.77 12.27 -13.27
N VAL A 186 1.80 13.17 -13.40
CA VAL A 186 0.36 12.89 -13.18
C VAL A 186 -0.34 12.78 -14.52
N SER A 187 -1.19 11.76 -14.67
CA SER A 187 -2.00 11.56 -15.88
C SER A 187 -3.41 11.10 -15.54
N ASP A 188 -4.39 11.64 -16.27
CA ASP A 188 -5.80 11.22 -16.25
C ASP A 188 -6.21 10.46 -17.54
N GLY A 189 -5.22 10.05 -18.32
CA GLY A 189 -5.39 9.40 -19.62
C GLY A 189 -5.46 10.39 -20.79
N ALA A 190 -5.98 11.59 -20.59
CA ALA A 190 -6.07 12.63 -21.63
C ALA A 190 -4.93 13.65 -21.54
N LYS A 191 -4.52 13.97 -20.33
CA LYS A 191 -3.47 14.97 -20.05
C LYS A 191 -2.40 14.39 -19.16
N ARG A 192 -1.18 14.95 -19.33
CA ARG A 192 -0.02 14.66 -18.46
C ARG A 192 0.53 15.97 -17.92
N VAL A 193 0.78 16.01 -16.63
CA VAL A 193 1.33 17.18 -15.93
C VAL A 193 2.51 16.74 -15.10
N ARG A 194 3.66 17.39 -15.29
CA ARG A 194 4.82 17.23 -14.39
C ARG A 194 4.65 18.19 -13.22
N VAL A 195 4.75 17.64 -12.01
CA VAL A 195 4.77 18.39 -10.76
C VAL A 195 6.19 18.32 -10.22
N ALA A 196 6.86 19.45 -10.13
CA ALA A 196 8.26 19.51 -9.67
C ALA A 196 8.37 19.11 -8.20
N GLY A 197 9.45 18.40 -7.87
CA GLY A 197 9.80 18.08 -6.50
C GLY A 197 10.23 19.32 -5.71
N LYS A 198 10.11 19.26 -4.38
CA LYS A 198 10.68 20.27 -3.49
C LYS A 198 12.08 19.87 -3.09
N THR A 199 13.04 20.80 -3.21
CA THR A 199 14.38 20.60 -2.67
C THR A 199 14.33 20.67 -1.15
N VAL A 200 14.73 19.59 -0.49
CA VAL A 200 14.79 19.51 0.99
C VAL A 200 16.14 18.91 1.40
N LYS A 201 16.58 19.22 2.62
CA LYS A 201 17.70 18.50 3.21
C LYS A 201 17.21 17.14 3.69
N LEU A 202 17.66 16.08 3.00
CA LEU A 202 17.30 14.71 3.40
C LEU A 202 17.94 14.36 4.74
N VAL A 203 17.12 13.97 5.70
CA VAL A 203 17.55 13.44 7.01
C VAL A 203 17.18 11.96 7.09
N ASP A 204 15.94 11.61 6.76
CA ASP A 204 15.41 10.26 6.70
C ASP A 204 14.37 10.20 5.59
N ALA A 205 14.44 9.17 4.72
CA ALA A 205 13.52 8.96 3.61
C ALA A 205 12.38 7.97 3.96
N THR A 206 12.29 7.50 5.21
CA THR A 206 11.24 6.58 5.63
C THR A 206 9.86 7.22 5.45
N GLY A 207 8.98 6.58 4.66
CA GLY A 207 7.66 7.10 4.36
C GLY A 207 7.62 8.29 3.38
N ALA A 208 8.74 8.72 2.80
CA ALA A 208 8.78 9.87 1.90
C ALA A 208 8.00 9.67 0.59
N GLY A 209 7.68 8.43 0.24
CA GLY A 209 6.91 8.08 -0.95
C GLY A 209 5.42 7.79 -0.68
N ASP A 210 5.02 7.83 0.59
CA ASP A 210 3.66 7.43 1.03
C ASP A 210 2.64 8.56 0.86
#